data_b88264b594b42245447de94bc27a2eb2
#
_entry.id   b88264b594b42245447de94bc27a2eb2
#
_cell.length_a   1.000
_cell.length_b   1.000
_cell.length_c   1.000
_cell.angle_alpha   90.00
_cell.angle_beta   90.00
_cell.angle_gamma   90.00
#
_symmetry.space_group_name_H-M   'P 1'
#
loop_
_entity.id
_entity.type
_entity.pdbx_description
1 polymer ?
#
loop_
_entity_poly.entity_id
_entity_poly.type
_entity_poly.pdbx_seq_one_letter_code
_entity_poly.pdbx_strand_id
1 'polypeptide(L)'
;MAYADENYYKNKYLLGREAVITSAFDFYFLKATKIIDRYTFNRITQVSDDISNCCCEIAELVFRDEQLSKKTENGGKSSESVGGWSVSYASQQDAKAALESKIQSALRYWLSADLLYRGVDNAR
;
A
#
# COMPACT_ATOMS: atom_id res chain seq x y z
N MET A 1 16.70 1.17 1.20
CA MET A 1 16.52 1.79 -0.11
C MET A 1 15.17 1.44 -0.69
N ALA A 2 14.52 2.42 -1.25
CA ALA A 2 13.17 2.18 -1.77
C ALA A 2 13.19 1.57 -3.15
N TYR A 3 12.18 0.81 -3.47
CA TYR A 3 12.07 0.17 -4.78
C TYR A 3 11.55 1.12 -5.85
N ALA A 4 11.11 2.32 -5.47
CA ALA A 4 10.68 3.33 -6.41
C ALA A 4 10.95 4.69 -5.82
N ASP A 5 10.91 5.72 -6.66
CA ASP A 5 11.07 7.08 -6.17
C ASP A 5 10.06 7.98 -6.87
N GLU A 6 10.09 9.25 -6.53
CA GLU A 6 9.13 10.21 -7.06
C GLU A 6 9.22 10.30 -8.58
N ASN A 7 10.41 10.26 -9.11
CA ASN A 7 10.63 10.34 -10.55
C ASN A 7 10.01 9.16 -11.27
N TYR A 8 10.25 7.95 -10.76
CA TYR A 8 9.65 6.76 -11.33
C TYR A 8 8.12 6.83 -11.25
N TYR A 9 7.63 7.23 -10.10
CA TYR A 9 6.20 7.31 -9.86
C TYR A 9 5.53 8.23 -10.88
N LYS A 10 6.08 9.42 -11.06
CA LYS A 10 5.46 10.40 -11.94
C LYS A 10 5.62 10.09 -13.42
N ASN A 11 6.75 9.55 -13.79
CA ASN A 11 7.07 9.39 -15.20
C ASN A 11 6.79 8.01 -15.75
N LYS A 12 6.84 6.99 -14.92
CA LYS A 12 6.70 5.63 -15.39
C LYS A 12 5.48 4.90 -14.85
N TYR A 13 5.13 5.14 -13.61
CA TYR A 13 3.99 4.45 -13.04
C TYR A 13 2.67 5.14 -13.42
N LEU A 14 2.62 6.44 -13.24
CA LEU A 14 1.37 7.17 -13.49
C LEU A 14 1.00 7.20 -14.96
N LEU A 15 1.96 7.38 -15.83
CA LEU A 15 1.72 7.40 -17.28
C LEU A 15 0.58 8.33 -17.64
N GLY A 16 0.61 9.54 -17.09
CA GLY A 16 -0.40 10.54 -17.39
C GLY A 16 -1.58 10.55 -16.47
N ARG A 17 -1.67 9.61 -15.55
CA ARG A 17 -2.76 9.63 -14.58
C ARG A 17 -2.50 10.66 -13.50
N GLU A 18 -3.54 11.00 -12.79
CA GLU A 18 -3.43 11.99 -11.73
C GLU A 18 -2.73 11.39 -10.52
N ALA A 19 -1.83 12.16 -9.92
CA ALA A 19 -1.05 11.66 -8.79
C ALA A 19 -1.93 11.52 -7.55
N VAL A 20 -1.80 10.40 -6.87
CA VAL A 20 -2.46 10.18 -5.59
C VAL A 20 -1.59 10.71 -4.46
N ILE A 21 -0.31 10.40 -4.52
CA ILE A 21 0.63 10.85 -3.49
C ILE A 21 1.07 12.26 -3.84
N THR A 22 0.90 13.18 -2.91
CA THR A 22 1.19 14.58 -3.16
C THR A 22 2.33 15.11 -2.31
N SER A 23 2.75 14.36 -1.31
CA SER A 23 3.87 14.81 -0.47
C SER A 23 4.51 13.60 0.21
N ALA A 24 5.66 13.81 0.78
CA ALA A 24 6.39 12.78 1.52
C ALA A 24 6.61 11.51 0.69
N PHE A 25 6.97 11.70 -0.56
CA PHE A 25 7.15 10.58 -1.47
C PHE A 25 8.11 9.52 -0.91
N ASP A 26 9.26 9.96 -0.44
CA ASP A 26 10.27 9.02 0.04
C ASP A 26 9.75 8.19 1.21
N PHE A 27 8.98 8.81 2.07
CA PHE A 27 8.42 8.12 3.23
C PHE A 27 7.49 6.98 2.79
N TYR A 28 6.59 7.29 1.87
CA TYR A 28 5.62 6.29 1.44
C TYR A 28 6.26 5.20 0.59
N PHE A 29 7.25 5.56 -0.22
CA PHE A 29 7.96 4.53 -0.99
C PHE A 29 8.78 3.63 -0.09
N LEU A 30 9.36 4.17 0.96
CA LEU A 30 10.10 3.35 1.90
C LEU A 30 9.16 2.42 2.67
N LYS A 31 8.01 2.93 3.05
CA LYS A 31 7.02 2.13 3.74
C LYS A 31 6.53 0.99 2.86
N ALA A 32 6.25 1.29 1.60
CA ALA A 32 5.84 0.28 0.64
C ALA A 32 6.93 -0.77 0.43
N THR A 33 8.17 -0.33 0.38
CA THR A 33 9.30 -1.24 0.22
C THR A 33 9.37 -2.22 1.39
N LYS A 34 9.15 -1.74 2.58
CA LYS A 34 9.15 -2.59 3.75
C LYS A 34 8.03 -3.62 3.70
N ILE A 35 6.88 -3.20 3.23
CA ILE A 35 5.75 -4.12 3.08
C ILE A 35 6.08 -5.20 2.06
N ILE A 36 6.65 -4.81 0.94
CA ILE A 36 7.03 -5.77 -0.08
C ILE A 36 8.07 -6.75 0.46
N ASP A 37 9.06 -6.24 1.16
CA ASP A 37 10.09 -7.11 1.72
C ASP A 37 9.50 -8.13 2.69
N ARG A 38 8.52 -7.72 3.46
CA ARG A 38 7.89 -8.60 4.40
C ARG A 38 7.16 -9.74 3.70
N TYR A 39 6.44 -9.44 2.64
CA TYR A 39 5.68 -10.44 1.92
C TYR A 39 6.54 -11.31 1.01
N THR A 40 7.73 -10.84 0.65
CA THR A 40 8.65 -11.62 -0.18
C THR A 40 9.76 -12.24 0.64
N PHE A 41 9.70 -12.10 1.95
CA PHE A 41 10.67 -12.71 2.87
C PHE A 41 12.10 -12.24 2.58
N ASN A 42 12.22 -10.99 2.18
CA ASN A 42 13.52 -10.35 1.85
C ASN A 42 14.27 -11.08 0.75
N ARG A 43 13.54 -11.67 -0.17
CA ARG A 43 14.18 -12.44 -1.24
C ARG A 43 14.42 -11.67 -2.53
N ILE A 44 14.02 -10.40 -2.57
CA ILE A 44 14.23 -9.61 -3.77
C ILE A 44 15.69 -9.20 -3.84
N THR A 45 16.37 -9.66 -4.88
CA THR A 45 17.77 -9.33 -5.09
C THR A 45 17.97 -8.35 -6.21
N GLN A 46 16.98 -8.24 -7.09
CA GLN A 46 17.07 -7.36 -8.24
C GLN A 46 15.72 -6.68 -8.44
N VAL A 47 15.74 -5.37 -8.54
CA VAL A 47 14.49 -4.61 -8.66
C VAL A 47 14.10 -4.53 -10.13
N SER A 48 12.94 -5.07 -10.45
CA SER A 48 12.40 -4.99 -11.80
C SER A 48 11.35 -3.90 -11.86
N ASP A 49 10.88 -3.62 -13.07
CA ASP A 49 9.81 -2.65 -13.23
C ASP A 49 8.55 -3.08 -12.49
N ASP A 50 8.28 -4.38 -12.48
CA ASP A 50 7.12 -4.88 -11.77
C ASP A 50 7.23 -4.59 -10.28
N ILE A 51 8.40 -4.75 -9.71
CA ILE A 51 8.61 -4.46 -8.31
C ILE A 51 8.45 -2.97 -8.04
N SER A 52 8.99 -2.13 -8.92
CA SER A 52 8.85 -0.70 -8.77
C SER A 52 7.39 -0.27 -8.90
N ASN A 53 6.65 -0.85 -9.84
CA ASN A 53 5.24 -0.55 -9.99
C ASN A 53 4.44 -1.02 -8.78
N CYS A 54 4.78 -2.17 -8.24
CA CYS A 54 4.14 -2.67 -7.03
C CYS A 54 4.37 -1.71 -5.87
N CYS A 55 5.60 -1.22 -5.75
CA CYS A 55 5.95 -0.27 -4.71
C CYS A 55 5.10 1.00 -4.84
N CYS A 56 4.94 1.50 -6.05
CA CYS A 56 4.13 2.69 -6.28
C CYS A 56 2.67 2.44 -5.90
N GLU A 57 2.12 1.31 -6.28
CA GLU A 57 0.73 1.02 -5.96
C GLU A 57 0.51 0.89 -4.46
N ILE A 58 1.38 0.18 -3.78
CA ILE A 58 1.26 0.01 -2.34
C ILE A 58 1.43 1.36 -1.63
N ALA A 59 2.37 2.18 -2.11
CA ALA A 59 2.56 3.51 -1.54
C ALA A 59 1.29 4.34 -1.67
N GLU A 60 0.60 4.24 -2.81
CA GLU A 60 -0.66 4.95 -2.99
C GLU A 60 -1.72 4.46 -2.02
N LEU A 61 -1.79 3.15 -1.83
CA LEU A 61 -2.77 2.58 -0.91
C LEU A 61 -2.52 3.05 0.52
N VAL A 62 -1.27 3.07 0.94
CA VAL A 62 -0.92 3.53 2.27
C VAL A 62 -1.22 5.01 2.42
N PHE A 63 -0.89 5.80 1.41
CA PHE A 63 -1.15 7.23 1.45
C PHE A 63 -2.64 7.51 1.59
N ARG A 64 -3.45 6.85 0.80
CA ARG A 64 -4.90 7.01 0.86
C ARG A 64 -5.45 6.62 2.22
N ASP A 65 -4.96 5.51 2.74
CA ASP A 65 -5.41 5.05 4.03
C ASP A 65 -5.11 6.05 5.12
N GLU A 66 -3.93 6.64 5.10
CA GLU A 66 -3.56 7.63 6.09
C GLU A 66 -4.37 8.90 5.94
N GLN A 67 -4.66 9.31 4.72
CA GLN A 67 -5.48 10.49 4.51
C GLN A 67 -6.90 10.26 5.01
N LEU A 68 -7.43 9.08 4.79
CA LEU A 68 -8.75 8.75 5.28
C LEU A 68 -8.79 8.70 6.80
N SER A 69 -7.78 8.16 7.42
CA SER A 69 -7.70 8.11 8.87
C SER A 69 -7.65 9.50 9.47
N LYS A 70 -6.87 10.39 8.89
CA LYS A 70 -6.81 11.75 9.36
C LYS A 70 -8.14 12.45 9.21
N LYS A 71 -8.79 12.24 8.09
CA LYS A 71 -10.07 12.85 7.83
C LYS A 71 -11.11 12.33 8.80
N THR A 72 -11.09 11.06 9.09
CA THR A 72 -12.01 10.47 10.02
C THR A 72 -11.77 11.00 11.42
N GLU A 73 -10.55 11.12 11.82
CA GLU A 73 -10.22 11.68 13.12
C GLU A 73 -10.72 13.10 13.25
N ASN A 74 -10.52 13.90 12.24
CA ASN A 74 -10.93 15.29 12.29
C ASN A 74 -12.42 15.46 12.16
N GLY A 75 -13.04 14.68 11.33
CA GLY A 75 -14.44 14.81 11.10
C GLY A 75 -15.29 14.00 12.03
N GLY A 76 -14.71 13.01 12.62
CA GLY A 76 -15.44 12.09 13.46
C GLY A 76 -16.08 12.77 14.63
N LYS A 77 -15.48 13.82 15.10
CA LYS A 77 -16.04 14.53 16.21
C LYS A 77 -17.38 15.10 15.91
N SER A 78 -17.54 15.61 14.74
CA SER A 78 -18.80 16.22 14.39
C SER A 78 -19.85 15.20 14.06
N SER A 79 -19.47 14.12 13.51
CA SER A 79 -20.47 13.17 13.10
C SER A 79 -20.78 12.18 14.18
N GLU A 80 -19.95 12.11 15.14
CA GLU A 80 -20.13 11.09 16.10
C GLU A 80 -21.35 11.27 16.92
N SER A 81 -21.83 12.41 16.97
CA SER A 81 -23.01 12.62 17.73
C SER A 81 -24.10 11.71 17.28
N VAL A 82 -23.98 11.15 16.15
CA VAL A 82 -25.01 10.31 15.66
C VAL A 82 -24.66 8.90 15.84
N GLY A 83 -25.56 8.07 15.72
CA GLY A 83 -25.32 6.66 15.77
C GLY A 83 -24.29 6.19 14.80
N GLY A 84 -23.93 7.02 13.88
CA GLY A 84 -22.92 6.66 12.94
C GLY A 84 -21.56 6.38 13.52
N TRP A 85 -21.33 6.85 14.72
CA TRP A 85 -20.01 6.62 15.28
C TRP A 85 -19.75 5.15 15.54
N SER A 86 -20.74 4.40 15.89
CA SER A 86 -20.51 2.99 16.08
C SER A 86 -20.27 2.30 14.76
N VAL A 87 -20.86 2.78 13.71
CA VAL A 87 -20.58 2.27 12.40
C VAL A 87 -19.17 2.64 12.01
N SER A 88 -18.73 3.84 12.33
CA SER A 88 -17.40 4.23 12.00
C SER A 88 -16.36 3.44 12.74
N TYR A 89 -16.68 3.01 13.94
CA TYR A 89 -15.76 2.20 14.69
C TYR A 89 -15.57 0.85 14.02
N ALA A 90 -16.63 0.24 13.60
CA ALA A 90 -16.55 -1.00 12.86
C ALA A 90 -15.86 -0.76 11.52
N SER A 91 -16.08 0.39 10.93
CA SER A 91 -15.47 0.75 9.67
C SER A 91 -13.98 0.86 9.74
N GLN A 92 -13.43 1.23 10.87
CA GLN A 92 -11.98 1.31 10.98
C GLN A 92 -11.34 -0.05 10.88
N GLN A 93 -11.94 -1.06 11.48
CA GLN A 93 -11.43 -2.40 11.34
C GLN A 93 -11.64 -2.92 9.94
N ASP A 94 -12.77 -2.61 9.35
CA ASP A 94 -13.04 -2.98 7.98
C ASP A 94 -12.09 -2.29 7.03
N ALA A 95 -11.74 -1.04 7.31
CA ALA A 95 -10.81 -0.31 6.48
C ALA A 95 -9.42 -0.91 6.54
N LYS A 96 -8.99 -1.36 7.71
CA LYS A 96 -7.70 -2.01 7.83
C LYS A 96 -7.67 -3.32 7.08
N ALA A 97 -8.70 -4.11 7.20
CA ALA A 97 -8.80 -5.37 6.49
C ALA A 97 -8.87 -5.12 4.99
N ALA A 98 -9.57 -4.09 4.58
CA ALA A 98 -9.67 -3.74 3.17
C ALA A 98 -8.32 -3.28 2.62
N LEU A 99 -7.59 -2.49 3.39
CA LEU A 99 -6.28 -2.06 2.98
C LEU A 99 -5.35 -3.25 2.80
N GLU A 100 -5.33 -4.13 3.77
CA GLU A 100 -4.48 -5.30 3.69
C GLU A 100 -4.83 -6.17 2.49
N SER A 101 -6.12 -6.33 2.23
CA SER A 101 -6.60 -7.09 1.09
C SER A 101 -6.14 -6.46 -0.22
N LYS A 102 -6.19 -5.13 -0.31
CA LYS A 102 -5.74 -4.44 -1.50
C LYS A 102 -4.22 -4.55 -1.68
N ILE A 103 -3.49 -4.48 -0.59
CA ILE A 103 -2.04 -4.66 -0.65
C ILE A 103 -1.71 -6.06 -1.15
N GLN A 104 -2.39 -7.06 -0.65
CA GLN A 104 -2.15 -8.42 -1.09
C GLN A 104 -2.51 -8.60 -2.56
N SER A 105 -3.57 -7.96 -3.02
CA SER A 105 -3.95 -8.00 -4.42
C SER A 105 -2.88 -7.36 -5.31
N ALA A 106 -2.33 -6.24 -4.87
CA ALA A 106 -1.27 -5.58 -5.62
C ALA A 106 -0.04 -6.47 -5.69
N LEU A 107 0.30 -7.10 -4.58
CA LEU A 107 1.44 -8.01 -4.56
C LEU A 107 1.25 -9.15 -5.55
N ARG A 108 0.07 -9.74 -5.55
CA ARG A 108 -0.22 -10.85 -6.45
C ARG A 108 -0.28 -10.41 -7.91
N TYR A 109 -0.66 -9.18 -8.14
CA TYR A 109 -0.74 -8.66 -9.50
C TYR A 109 0.64 -8.43 -10.10
N TRP A 110 1.53 -7.83 -9.32
CA TRP A 110 2.83 -7.40 -9.84
C TRP A 110 3.94 -8.43 -9.65
N LEU A 111 3.86 -9.25 -8.59
CA LEU A 111 4.96 -10.13 -8.24
C LEU A 111 4.64 -11.57 -8.58
N SER A 112 5.67 -12.33 -8.86
CA SER A 112 5.48 -13.73 -9.17
C SER A 112 5.16 -14.51 -7.90
N ALA A 113 4.53 -15.66 -8.08
CA ALA A 113 4.20 -16.51 -6.96
C ALA A 113 5.46 -16.97 -6.22
N ASP A 114 6.55 -17.13 -6.95
CA ASP A 114 7.80 -17.55 -6.33
C ASP A 114 8.25 -16.60 -5.24
N LEU A 115 8.05 -15.31 -5.43
CA LEU A 115 8.44 -14.35 -4.43
C LEU A 115 7.51 -14.34 -3.24
N LEU A 116 6.24 -14.63 -3.46
CA LEU A 116 5.24 -14.50 -2.42
C LEU A 116 5.07 -15.74 -1.57
N TYR A 117 5.40 -16.91 -2.11
CA TYR A 117 5.18 -18.14 -1.38
C TYR A 117 6.49 -18.75 -0.92
N ARG A 118 6.66 -18.69 0.39
CA ARG A 118 7.79 -19.34 0.97
C ARG A 118 7.63 -20.84 0.98
N GLY A 119 6.43 -21.26 1.09
CA GLY A 119 6.17 -22.65 1.22
C GLY A 119 6.41 -23.48 0.02
N VAL A 120 6.55 -22.84 -1.08
CA VAL A 120 6.83 -23.60 -2.26
C VAL A 120 8.06 -24.43 -2.08
N ASP A 121 8.98 -23.86 -1.38
CA ASP A 121 10.22 -24.55 -1.19
C ASP A 121 10.05 -25.76 -0.37
N ASN A 122 9.19 -25.73 0.57
CA ASN A 122 9.10 -26.88 1.37
C ASN A 122 8.10 -27.80 0.90
N ALA A 123 7.34 -27.43 0.05
CA ALA A 123 6.35 -28.32 -0.39
C ALA A 123 6.92 -29.44 -1.08
N ARG A 124 7.77 -29.40 -1.32
CA ARG A 124 8.02 -30.46 -2.02
C ARG A 124 9.05 -30.72 -2.23
#